data_b7e5de791f60eae35d214ec4e742904c
#
_entry.id   b7e5de791f60eae35d214ec4e742904c
#
_cell.length_a   1.000
_cell.length_b   1.000
_cell.length_c   1.000
_cell.angle_alpha   90.00
_cell.angle_beta   90.00
_cell.angle_gamma   90.00
#
_symmetry.space_group_name_H-M   'P 1'
#
loop_
_entity.id
_entity.type
_entity.pdbx_description
1 polymer ?
#
loop_
_entity_poly.entity_id
_entity_poly.type
_entity_poly.pdbx_seq_one_letter_code
_entity_poly.pdbx_strand_id
1 'polypeptide(L)'
;MLGPPAFPGRPVAAAKRKSTAAEASAEKLLDAAVHVIRSKGYSAARVEDICAEAGLTKGAFFHHFARKEACALAAAAHFAARAEAIFEAAPYASFPDPRARVLGYVEFRKAILQGDLPQFTCLLGTMVQEAYDTHPAIREVCDRYISEHAGRLEADLAEAKALHAPAAEWSPASAALFSQAVLQGAFVLAKAKTGPKVAADCLDHLKRYFEGLLPVGKRSSS
;
A
#
# COMPACT_ATOMS: atom_id res chain seq x y z
N MET A 1 41.80 -24.52 -15.73
CA MET A 1 41.34 -23.15 -15.41
C MET A 1 40.18 -22.84 -16.32
N LEU A 2 38.96 -22.97 -15.81
CA LEU A 2 37.72 -22.60 -16.50
C LEU A 2 37.26 -21.24 -15.93
N GLY A 3 37.18 -20.23 -16.82
CA GLY A 3 36.76 -18.88 -16.46
C GLY A 3 35.27 -18.84 -16.09
N PRO A 4 34.82 -17.79 -15.33
CA PRO A 4 33.44 -17.69 -14.86
C PRO A 4 32.45 -17.45 -16.01
N PRO A 5 31.20 -17.93 -15.91
CA PRO A 5 30.18 -17.75 -16.94
C PRO A 5 29.74 -16.28 -17.01
N ALA A 6 29.59 -15.80 -18.25
CA ALA A 6 29.09 -14.46 -18.56
C ALA A 6 27.62 -14.30 -18.12
N PHE A 7 27.33 -13.22 -17.38
CA PHE A 7 25.98 -12.80 -17.04
C PHE A 7 25.23 -12.33 -18.29
N PRO A 8 23.96 -12.77 -18.52
CA PRO A 8 23.16 -12.24 -19.60
C PRO A 8 22.76 -10.79 -19.35
N GLY A 9 22.68 -10.04 -20.45
CA GLY A 9 22.61 -8.60 -20.55
C GLY A 9 21.53 -7.92 -19.70
N ARG A 10 21.84 -6.70 -19.31
CA ARG A 10 20.97 -5.71 -18.66
C ARG A 10 19.60 -5.66 -19.36
N PRO A 11 18.48 -5.65 -18.59
CA PRO A 11 17.19 -5.36 -19.20
C PRO A 11 17.22 -3.95 -19.81
N VAL A 12 16.78 -3.87 -21.06
CA VAL A 12 16.61 -2.61 -21.79
C VAL A 12 15.63 -1.74 -20.99
N ALA A 13 16.12 -0.63 -20.45
CA ALA A 13 15.29 0.35 -19.78
C ALA A 13 14.20 0.82 -20.77
N ALA A 14 12.93 0.55 -20.42
CA ALA A 14 11.81 1.08 -21.17
C ALA A 14 11.96 2.60 -21.22
N ALA A 15 12.04 3.16 -22.43
CA ALA A 15 12.21 4.58 -22.66
C ALA A 15 11.03 5.32 -21.99
N LYS A 16 11.33 6.08 -20.93
CA LYS A 16 10.39 6.92 -20.20
C LYS A 16 9.86 7.95 -21.19
N ARG A 17 8.60 7.79 -21.67
CA ARG A 17 7.93 8.81 -22.50
C ARG A 17 8.03 10.14 -21.76
N LYS A 18 8.47 11.20 -22.45
CA LYS A 18 8.39 12.56 -21.88
C LYS A 18 6.92 12.87 -21.65
N SER A 19 6.52 13.04 -20.38
CA SER A 19 5.16 13.45 -20.05
C SER A 19 4.90 14.84 -20.61
N THR A 20 3.68 15.07 -21.08
CA THR A 20 3.26 16.42 -21.49
C THR A 20 3.22 17.36 -20.28
N ALA A 21 3.28 18.67 -20.48
CA ALA A 21 3.14 19.65 -19.39
C ALA A 21 1.81 19.47 -18.63
N ALA A 22 0.75 19.06 -19.33
CA ALA A 22 -0.56 18.78 -18.73
C ALA A 22 -0.51 17.52 -17.85
N GLU A 23 0.11 16.41 -18.32
CA GLU A 23 0.29 15.19 -17.50
C GLU A 23 1.11 15.48 -16.25
N ALA A 24 2.19 16.25 -16.37
CA ALA A 24 3.04 16.63 -15.23
C ALA A 24 2.28 17.51 -14.21
N SER A 25 1.39 18.41 -14.66
CA SER A 25 0.57 19.21 -13.74
C SER A 25 -0.52 18.39 -13.06
N ALA A 26 -1.14 17.44 -13.76
CA ALA A 26 -2.07 16.48 -13.16
C ALA A 26 -1.40 15.62 -12.09
N GLU A 27 -0.22 15.07 -12.36
CA GLU A 27 0.55 14.25 -11.39
C GLU A 27 0.89 15.04 -10.13
N LYS A 28 1.32 16.32 -10.26
CA LYS A 28 1.57 17.20 -9.11
C LYS A 28 0.32 17.40 -8.26
N LEU A 29 -0.85 17.59 -8.89
CA LEU A 29 -2.11 17.75 -8.17
C LEU A 29 -2.52 16.45 -7.44
N LEU A 30 -2.27 15.29 -8.05
CA LEU A 30 -2.56 14.00 -7.43
C LEU A 30 -1.64 13.73 -6.25
N ASP A 31 -0.32 13.98 -6.37
CA ASP A 31 0.62 13.86 -5.26
C ASP A 31 0.25 14.80 -4.11
N ALA A 32 -0.08 16.05 -4.42
CA ALA A 32 -0.54 17.04 -3.44
C ALA A 32 -1.85 16.60 -2.77
N ALA A 33 -2.83 16.08 -3.52
CA ALA A 33 -4.08 15.59 -2.96
C ALA A 33 -3.85 14.41 -2.02
N VAL A 34 -2.97 13.46 -2.39
CA VAL A 34 -2.57 12.35 -1.53
C VAL A 34 -1.98 12.87 -0.21
N HIS A 35 -1.05 13.83 -0.28
CA HIS A 35 -0.41 14.40 0.92
C HIS A 35 -1.41 15.16 1.80
N VAL A 36 -2.18 16.08 1.22
CA VAL A 36 -3.13 16.94 1.94
C VAL A 36 -4.23 16.11 2.61
N ILE A 37 -4.80 15.13 1.92
CA ILE A 37 -5.85 14.27 2.50
C ILE A 37 -5.29 13.39 3.62
N ARG A 38 -4.09 12.85 3.48
CA ARG A 38 -3.45 12.05 4.56
C ARG A 38 -3.11 12.90 5.78
N SER A 39 -2.84 14.19 5.58
CA SER A 39 -2.51 15.15 6.66
C SER A 39 -3.74 15.66 7.40
N LYS A 40 -4.78 16.08 6.67
CA LYS A 40 -5.94 16.82 7.22
C LYS A 40 -7.23 16.02 7.23
N GLY A 41 -7.30 14.89 6.52
CA GLY A 41 -8.54 14.20 6.20
C GLY A 41 -9.20 14.71 4.92
N TYR A 42 -10.13 13.90 4.36
CA TYR A 42 -10.84 14.26 3.13
C TYR A 42 -11.76 15.47 3.34
N SER A 43 -12.51 15.48 4.44
CA SER A 43 -13.51 16.52 4.70
C SER A 43 -12.88 17.90 4.86
N ALA A 44 -11.78 18.00 5.62
CA ALA A 44 -11.08 19.26 5.88
C ALA A 44 -10.19 19.72 4.71
N ALA A 45 -9.76 18.83 3.83
CA ALA A 45 -8.96 19.18 2.66
C ALA A 45 -9.76 20.06 1.69
N ARG A 46 -9.20 21.19 1.30
CA ARG A 46 -9.78 22.13 0.34
C ARG A 46 -9.02 22.11 -0.99
N VAL A 47 -9.66 22.52 -2.07
CA VAL A 47 -9.01 22.69 -3.38
C VAL A 47 -7.82 23.63 -3.27
N GLU A 48 -7.95 24.68 -2.48
CA GLU A 48 -6.88 25.66 -2.22
C GLU A 48 -5.66 25.02 -1.58
N ASP A 49 -5.85 24.12 -0.61
CA ASP A 49 -4.77 23.41 0.05
C ASP A 49 -4.00 22.53 -0.95
N ILE A 50 -4.74 21.82 -1.83
CA ILE A 50 -4.14 20.96 -2.87
C ILE A 50 -3.37 21.80 -3.87
N CYS A 51 -3.93 22.95 -4.30
CA CYS A 51 -3.27 23.86 -5.22
C CYS A 51 -1.98 24.44 -4.62
N ALA A 52 -2.03 24.86 -3.35
CA ALA A 52 -0.89 25.41 -2.64
C ALA A 52 0.24 24.38 -2.51
N GLU A 53 -0.09 23.14 -2.11
CA GLU A 53 0.86 22.04 -2.01
C GLU A 53 1.49 21.68 -3.37
N ALA A 54 0.69 21.69 -4.45
CA ALA A 54 1.16 21.41 -5.81
C ALA A 54 1.97 22.56 -6.42
N GLY A 55 1.94 23.76 -5.83
CA GLY A 55 2.48 24.98 -6.45
C GLY A 55 1.72 25.38 -7.73
N LEU A 56 0.40 25.14 -7.78
CA LEU A 56 -0.45 25.38 -8.94
C LEU A 56 -1.66 26.27 -8.61
N THR A 57 -2.28 26.84 -9.63
CA THR A 57 -3.46 27.70 -9.49
C THR A 57 -4.76 26.89 -9.44
N LYS A 58 -5.84 27.50 -8.90
CA LYS A 58 -7.19 26.92 -9.01
C LYS A 58 -7.62 26.70 -10.47
N GLY A 59 -7.22 27.58 -11.39
CA GLY A 59 -7.49 27.40 -12.82
C GLY A 59 -6.87 26.12 -13.36
N ALA A 60 -5.62 25.82 -12.98
CA ALA A 60 -4.97 24.56 -13.33
C ALA A 60 -5.67 23.34 -12.71
N PHE A 61 -6.14 23.45 -11.46
CA PHE A 61 -6.93 22.38 -10.83
C PHE A 61 -8.21 22.09 -11.61
N PHE A 62 -9.01 23.13 -11.90
CA PHE A 62 -10.30 22.95 -12.58
C PHE A 62 -10.16 22.61 -14.07
N HIS A 63 -8.98 22.80 -14.65
CA HIS A 63 -8.65 22.24 -15.97
C HIS A 63 -8.59 20.70 -15.94
N HIS A 64 -8.14 20.09 -14.83
CA HIS A 64 -7.98 18.64 -14.70
C HIS A 64 -9.15 17.96 -13.98
N PHE A 65 -9.74 18.60 -12.98
CA PHE A 65 -10.74 18.01 -12.10
C PHE A 65 -11.95 18.94 -11.91
N ALA A 66 -13.13 18.47 -12.30
CA ALA A 66 -14.36 19.27 -12.19
C ALA A 66 -14.72 19.64 -10.73
N ARG A 67 -14.30 18.82 -9.75
CA ARG A 67 -14.59 19.00 -8.33
C ARG A 67 -13.59 18.22 -7.46
N LYS A 68 -13.56 18.53 -6.14
CA LYS A 68 -12.66 17.87 -5.17
C LYS A 68 -12.82 16.35 -5.18
N GLU A 69 -14.05 15.85 -5.24
CA GLU A 69 -14.33 14.40 -5.27
C GLU A 69 -13.66 13.72 -6.50
N ALA A 70 -13.77 14.32 -7.69
CA ALA A 70 -13.11 13.76 -8.88
C ALA A 70 -11.59 13.68 -8.72
N CYS A 71 -10.98 14.70 -8.11
CA CYS A 71 -9.56 14.69 -7.77
C CYS A 71 -9.25 13.61 -6.73
N ALA A 72 -10.08 13.44 -5.70
CA ALA A 72 -9.87 12.42 -4.66
C ALA A 72 -9.97 10.99 -5.20
N LEU A 73 -10.93 10.72 -6.11
CA LEU A 73 -11.03 9.42 -6.78
C LEU A 73 -9.80 9.13 -7.64
N ALA A 74 -9.31 10.11 -8.39
CA ALA A 74 -8.09 9.98 -9.18
C ALA A 74 -6.85 9.82 -8.26
N ALA A 75 -6.79 10.55 -7.14
CA ALA A 75 -5.73 10.41 -6.14
C ALA A 75 -5.72 9.02 -5.48
N ALA A 76 -6.88 8.41 -5.25
CA ALA A 76 -6.98 7.04 -4.76
C ALA A 76 -6.38 6.03 -5.76
N ALA A 77 -6.70 6.17 -7.05
CA ALA A 77 -6.12 5.34 -8.11
C ALA A 77 -4.60 5.54 -8.24
N HIS A 78 -4.15 6.79 -8.21
CA HIS A 78 -2.73 7.14 -8.25
C HIS A 78 -1.95 6.56 -7.05
N PHE A 79 -2.51 6.69 -5.85
CA PHE A 79 -1.95 6.11 -4.62
C PHE A 79 -1.86 4.58 -4.70
N ALA A 80 -2.94 3.92 -5.14
CA ALA A 80 -2.97 2.47 -5.28
C ALA A 80 -1.93 1.97 -6.29
N ALA A 81 -1.84 2.59 -7.47
CA ALA A 81 -0.87 2.21 -8.49
C ALA A 81 0.58 2.39 -8.02
N ARG A 82 0.88 3.47 -7.29
CA ARG A 82 2.23 3.68 -6.70
C ARG A 82 2.54 2.67 -5.60
N ALA A 83 1.57 2.38 -4.74
CA ALA A 83 1.73 1.34 -3.73
C ALA A 83 1.99 -0.01 -4.38
N GLU A 84 1.21 -0.38 -5.39
CA GLU A 84 1.39 -1.60 -6.16
C GLU A 84 2.81 -1.75 -6.69
N ALA A 85 3.30 -0.75 -7.41
CA ALA A 85 4.66 -0.75 -7.96
C ALA A 85 5.75 -0.92 -6.87
N ILE A 86 5.56 -0.30 -5.68
CA ILE A 86 6.47 -0.42 -4.55
C ILE A 86 6.48 -1.87 -4.00
N PHE A 87 5.32 -2.50 -3.88
CA PHE A 87 5.22 -3.87 -3.35
C PHE A 87 5.69 -4.92 -4.36
N GLU A 88 5.43 -4.72 -5.66
CA GLU A 88 5.95 -5.59 -6.72
C GLU A 88 7.48 -5.57 -6.83
N ALA A 89 8.07 -4.40 -6.63
CA ALA A 89 9.53 -4.23 -6.64
C ALA A 89 10.21 -4.61 -5.32
N ALA A 90 9.44 -4.95 -4.27
CA ALA A 90 9.99 -5.27 -2.97
C ALA A 90 10.78 -6.59 -2.99
N PRO A 91 11.92 -6.67 -2.27
CA PRO A 91 12.79 -7.87 -2.30
C PRO A 91 12.06 -9.16 -1.95
N TYR A 92 11.08 -9.10 -1.03
CA TYR A 92 10.35 -10.30 -0.58
C TYR A 92 9.49 -10.92 -1.70
N ALA A 93 9.04 -10.15 -2.68
CA ALA A 93 8.19 -10.64 -3.76
C ALA A 93 8.88 -11.72 -4.62
N SER A 94 10.21 -11.75 -4.63
CA SER A 94 11.03 -12.74 -5.33
C SER A 94 11.41 -13.97 -4.50
N PHE A 95 10.99 -14.06 -3.23
CA PHE A 95 11.35 -15.21 -2.40
C PHE A 95 10.64 -16.48 -2.89
N PRO A 96 11.39 -17.60 -3.08
CA PRO A 96 10.80 -18.86 -3.56
C PRO A 96 9.77 -19.47 -2.61
N ASP A 97 10.01 -19.38 -1.29
CA ASP A 97 9.12 -19.90 -0.27
C ASP A 97 7.97 -18.89 0.00
N PRO A 98 6.70 -19.29 -0.20
CA PRO A 98 5.56 -18.40 0.03
C PRO A 98 5.41 -17.98 1.49
N ARG A 99 5.85 -18.80 2.45
CA ARG A 99 5.92 -18.39 3.87
C ARG A 99 6.89 -17.22 4.04
N ALA A 100 8.05 -17.30 3.42
CA ALA A 100 9.03 -16.22 3.46
C ALA A 100 8.48 -14.95 2.77
N ARG A 101 7.68 -15.08 1.69
CA ARG A 101 6.99 -13.91 1.07
C ARG A 101 6.01 -13.26 2.02
N VAL A 102 5.15 -14.05 2.71
CA VAL A 102 4.19 -13.53 3.70
C VAL A 102 4.89 -12.78 4.85
N LEU A 103 5.93 -13.37 5.43
CA LEU A 103 6.67 -12.73 6.53
C LEU A 103 7.48 -11.52 6.02
N GLY A 104 8.06 -11.63 4.83
CA GLY A 104 8.77 -10.55 4.17
C GLY A 104 7.87 -9.35 3.83
N TYR A 105 6.61 -9.60 3.46
CA TYR A 105 5.62 -8.53 3.31
C TYR A 105 5.46 -7.72 4.58
N VAL A 106 5.33 -8.36 5.75
CA VAL A 106 5.17 -7.66 7.03
C VAL A 106 6.42 -6.87 7.39
N GLU A 107 7.61 -7.45 7.20
CA GLU A 107 8.88 -6.76 7.44
C GLU A 107 9.04 -5.55 6.49
N PHE A 108 8.69 -5.71 5.24
CA PHE A 108 8.74 -4.60 4.27
C PHE A 108 7.76 -3.48 4.66
N ARG A 109 6.53 -3.82 5.08
CA ARG A 109 5.57 -2.86 5.63
C ARG A 109 6.16 -2.06 6.79
N LYS A 110 6.89 -2.73 7.69
CA LYS A 110 7.58 -2.09 8.82
C LYS A 110 8.72 -1.19 8.34
N ALA A 111 9.50 -1.65 7.37
CA ALA A 111 10.63 -0.88 6.84
C ALA A 111 10.22 0.44 6.16
N ILE A 112 9.02 0.50 5.58
CA ILE A 112 8.50 1.71 4.93
C ILE A 112 7.74 2.67 5.86
N LEU A 113 7.70 2.40 7.19
CA LEU A 113 7.19 3.35 8.18
C LEU A 113 8.20 4.48 8.42
N GLN A 114 8.49 5.26 7.39
CA GLN A 114 9.50 6.31 7.41
C GLN A 114 8.88 7.69 7.21
N GLY A 115 9.52 8.71 7.78
CA GLY A 115 9.10 10.10 7.64
C GLY A 115 7.92 10.48 8.52
N ASP A 116 7.21 11.53 8.12
CA ASP A 116 6.04 12.05 8.83
C ASP A 116 4.78 11.20 8.58
N LEU A 117 3.77 11.35 9.45
CA LEU A 117 2.52 10.60 9.39
C LEU A 117 1.88 10.53 7.98
N PRO A 118 1.79 11.62 7.20
CA PRO A 118 1.25 11.57 5.85
C PRO A 118 2.08 10.70 4.89
N GLN A 119 3.35 10.45 5.17
CA GLN A 119 4.23 9.69 4.26
C GLN A 119 4.03 8.18 4.36
N PHE A 120 3.58 7.66 5.51
CA PHE A 120 3.43 6.21 5.70
C PHE A 120 1.99 5.74 6.01
N THR A 121 1.05 6.66 6.34
CA THR A 121 -0.34 6.26 6.60
C THR A 121 -1.15 6.03 5.31
N CYS A 122 -2.28 5.34 5.40
CA CYS A 122 -3.10 4.97 4.25
C CYS A 122 -4.07 6.08 3.83
N LEU A 123 -4.02 6.50 2.56
CA LEU A 123 -4.98 7.42 1.97
C LEU A 123 -6.40 6.84 1.99
N LEU A 124 -6.56 5.60 1.53
CA LEU A 124 -7.87 4.95 1.38
C LEU A 124 -8.57 4.79 2.72
N GLY A 125 -7.83 4.33 3.75
CA GLY A 125 -8.34 4.24 5.11
C GLY A 125 -8.75 5.60 5.69
N THR A 126 -8.00 6.66 5.41
CA THR A 126 -8.36 8.03 5.83
C THR A 126 -9.64 8.50 5.13
N MET A 127 -9.77 8.27 3.82
CA MET A 127 -10.94 8.70 3.05
C MET A 127 -12.21 7.94 3.44
N VAL A 128 -12.14 6.62 3.55
CA VAL A 128 -13.33 5.80 3.83
C VAL A 128 -13.91 6.08 5.22
N GLN A 129 -13.08 6.32 6.23
CA GLN A 129 -13.55 6.64 7.57
C GLN A 129 -14.39 7.92 7.64
N GLU A 130 -14.12 8.89 6.75
CA GLU A 130 -14.82 10.18 6.75
C GLU A 130 -15.98 10.25 5.75
N ALA A 131 -15.92 9.46 4.68
CA ALA A 131 -16.78 9.68 3.51
C ALA A 131 -17.66 8.47 3.14
N TYR A 132 -17.62 7.37 3.90
CA TYR A 132 -18.29 6.10 3.54
C TYR A 132 -19.79 6.24 3.32
N ASP A 133 -20.45 7.10 4.08
CA ASP A 133 -21.92 7.29 4.03
C ASP A 133 -22.31 8.41 3.04
N THR A 134 -21.49 9.49 2.98
CA THR A 134 -21.81 10.70 2.24
C THR A 134 -21.35 10.70 0.78
N HIS A 135 -20.35 9.86 0.44
CA HIS A 135 -19.75 9.78 -0.88
C HIS A 135 -19.59 8.32 -1.35
N PRO A 136 -20.65 7.70 -1.88
CA PRO A 136 -20.62 6.28 -2.29
C PRO A 136 -19.48 5.93 -3.24
N ALA A 137 -19.15 6.81 -4.19
CA ALA A 137 -18.04 6.60 -5.12
C ALA A 137 -16.67 6.52 -4.40
N ILE A 138 -16.47 7.30 -3.33
CA ILE A 138 -15.25 7.21 -2.50
C ILE A 138 -15.22 5.89 -1.75
N ARG A 139 -16.34 5.44 -1.16
CA ARG A 139 -16.43 4.15 -0.50
C ARG A 139 -16.04 3.02 -1.44
N GLU A 140 -16.64 2.99 -2.64
CA GLU A 140 -16.42 1.95 -3.64
C GLU A 140 -14.96 1.89 -4.12
N VAL A 141 -14.34 3.04 -4.38
CA VAL A 141 -12.94 3.07 -4.81
C VAL A 141 -11.99 2.64 -3.68
N CYS A 142 -12.30 3.01 -2.43
CA CYS A 142 -11.51 2.58 -1.27
C CYS A 142 -11.62 1.08 -1.02
N ASP A 143 -12.84 0.54 -1.05
CA ASP A 143 -13.09 -0.91 -0.92
C ASP A 143 -12.33 -1.68 -2.00
N ARG A 144 -12.49 -1.29 -3.26
CA ARG A 144 -11.81 -1.94 -4.38
C ARG A 144 -10.31 -2.03 -4.16
N TYR A 145 -9.61 -0.92 -3.90
CA TYR A 145 -8.16 -0.93 -3.81
C TYR A 145 -7.63 -1.54 -2.52
N ILE A 146 -8.37 -1.47 -1.41
CA ILE A 146 -8.01 -2.21 -0.19
C ILE A 146 -8.14 -3.71 -0.43
N SER A 147 -9.22 -4.15 -1.09
CA SER A 147 -9.48 -5.56 -1.40
C SER A 147 -8.49 -6.11 -2.44
N GLU A 148 -8.17 -5.36 -3.49
CA GLU A 148 -7.14 -5.73 -4.48
C GLU A 148 -5.78 -5.93 -3.81
N HIS A 149 -5.39 -5.02 -2.91
CA HIS A 149 -4.14 -5.16 -2.17
C HIS A 149 -4.15 -6.37 -1.21
N ALA A 150 -5.27 -6.62 -0.52
CA ALA A 150 -5.44 -7.81 0.31
C ALA A 150 -5.36 -9.10 -0.51
N GLY A 151 -5.95 -9.13 -1.71
CA GLY A 151 -5.95 -10.29 -2.61
C GLY A 151 -4.55 -10.76 -3.02
N ARG A 152 -3.57 -9.86 -3.09
CA ARG A 152 -2.17 -10.24 -3.36
C ARG A 152 -1.58 -11.04 -2.20
N LEU A 153 -1.77 -10.56 -0.97
CA LEU A 153 -1.32 -11.29 0.21
C LEU A 153 -2.10 -12.60 0.39
N GLU A 154 -3.38 -12.63 0.01
CA GLU A 154 -4.19 -13.84 0.00
C GLU A 154 -3.57 -14.94 -0.86
N ALA A 155 -3.08 -14.61 -2.05
CA ALA A 155 -2.42 -15.57 -2.94
C ALA A 155 -1.19 -16.20 -2.26
N ASP A 156 -0.31 -15.39 -1.68
CA ASP A 156 0.85 -15.90 -0.93
C ASP A 156 0.46 -16.71 0.29
N LEU A 157 -0.58 -16.30 1.02
CA LEU A 157 -1.12 -17.03 2.16
C LEU A 157 -1.72 -18.38 1.76
N ALA A 158 -2.39 -18.46 0.61
CA ALA A 158 -2.96 -19.71 0.09
C ALA A 158 -1.86 -20.72 -0.27
N GLU A 159 -0.83 -20.27 -0.99
CA GLU A 159 0.34 -21.09 -1.29
C GLU A 159 1.08 -21.54 -0.03
N ALA A 160 1.32 -20.61 0.91
CA ALA A 160 1.99 -20.91 2.16
C ALA A 160 1.20 -21.89 3.02
N LYS A 161 -0.14 -21.75 3.09
CA LYS A 161 -1.02 -22.68 3.79
C LYS A 161 -0.93 -24.08 3.20
N ALA A 162 -0.97 -24.21 1.87
CA ALA A 162 -0.89 -25.49 1.18
C ALA A 162 0.42 -26.26 1.52
N LEU A 163 1.53 -25.53 1.67
CA LEU A 163 2.84 -26.12 1.94
C LEU A 163 3.12 -26.34 3.44
N HIS A 164 2.74 -25.39 4.30
CA HIS A 164 3.17 -25.36 5.70
C HIS A 164 2.08 -25.73 6.71
N ALA A 165 0.80 -25.63 6.31
CA ALA A 165 -0.34 -25.88 7.19
C ALA A 165 -1.56 -26.44 6.44
N PRO A 166 -1.44 -27.51 5.61
CA PRO A 166 -2.51 -27.99 4.73
C PRO A 166 -3.78 -28.44 5.46
N ALA A 167 -3.66 -28.92 6.70
CA ALA A 167 -4.79 -29.35 7.53
C ALA A 167 -5.40 -28.22 8.39
N ALA A 168 -4.86 -27.00 8.34
CA ALA A 168 -5.39 -25.89 9.12
C ALA A 168 -6.69 -25.36 8.54
N GLU A 169 -7.64 -24.96 9.38
CA GLU A 169 -8.97 -24.53 8.94
C GLU A 169 -9.11 -23.03 8.67
N TRP A 170 -8.07 -22.22 8.94
CA TRP A 170 -8.14 -20.78 8.70
C TRP A 170 -8.22 -20.43 7.20
N SER A 171 -8.91 -19.33 6.89
CA SER A 171 -9.11 -18.83 5.52
C SER A 171 -7.97 -17.86 5.11
N PRO A 172 -7.28 -18.08 3.98
CA PRO A 172 -6.31 -17.12 3.44
C PRO A 172 -6.91 -15.73 3.20
N ALA A 173 -8.12 -15.65 2.63
CA ALA A 173 -8.83 -14.38 2.41
C ALA A 173 -9.09 -13.65 3.72
N SER A 174 -9.57 -14.34 4.75
CA SER A 174 -9.81 -13.75 6.07
C SER A 174 -8.51 -13.28 6.73
N ALA A 175 -7.43 -14.04 6.62
CA ALA A 175 -6.12 -13.67 7.16
C ALA A 175 -5.51 -12.46 6.41
N ALA A 176 -5.71 -12.37 5.11
CA ALA A 176 -5.31 -11.21 4.32
C ALA A 176 -6.08 -9.94 4.72
N LEU A 177 -7.41 -10.01 4.86
CA LEU A 177 -8.23 -8.89 5.35
C LEU A 177 -7.86 -8.52 6.80
N PHE A 178 -7.56 -9.49 7.66
CA PHE A 178 -7.09 -9.22 9.01
C PHE A 178 -5.79 -8.40 8.99
N SER A 179 -4.87 -8.67 8.06
CA SER A 179 -3.67 -7.83 7.92
C SER A 179 -4.00 -6.37 7.61
N GLN A 180 -5.04 -6.13 6.77
CA GLN A 180 -5.48 -4.78 6.49
C GLN A 180 -6.14 -4.13 7.72
N ALA A 181 -6.92 -4.87 8.50
CA ALA A 181 -7.50 -4.37 9.75
C ALA A 181 -6.42 -3.96 10.75
N VAL A 182 -5.36 -4.77 10.91
CA VAL A 182 -4.20 -4.43 11.75
C VAL A 182 -3.51 -3.16 11.25
N LEU A 183 -3.24 -3.05 9.95
CA LEU A 183 -2.57 -1.90 9.35
C LEU A 183 -3.39 -0.61 9.51
N GLN A 184 -4.70 -0.65 9.22
CA GLN A 184 -5.57 0.52 9.36
C GLN A 184 -5.65 0.95 10.83
N GLY A 185 -5.83 0.02 11.76
CA GLY A 185 -5.81 0.31 13.20
C GLY A 185 -4.46 0.87 13.68
N ALA A 186 -3.36 0.32 13.19
CA ALA A 186 -2.01 0.79 13.51
C ALA A 186 -1.78 2.22 13.01
N PHE A 187 -2.28 2.60 11.84
CA PHE A 187 -2.19 3.97 11.33
C PHE A 187 -3.05 4.96 12.12
N VAL A 188 -4.24 4.55 12.57
CA VAL A 188 -5.06 5.37 13.49
C VAL A 188 -4.31 5.62 14.79
N LEU A 189 -3.72 4.56 15.38
CA LEU A 189 -2.93 4.68 16.62
C LEU A 189 -1.65 5.51 16.41
N ALA A 190 -0.99 5.39 15.25
CA ALA A 190 0.18 6.21 14.92
C ALA A 190 -0.16 7.69 14.85
N LYS A 191 -1.32 8.05 14.26
CA LYS A 191 -1.83 9.43 14.27
C LYS A 191 -2.11 9.92 15.70
N ALA A 192 -2.78 9.11 16.51
CA ALA A 192 -3.10 9.47 17.91
C ALA A 192 -1.85 9.61 18.80
N LYS A 193 -0.81 8.84 18.54
CA LYS A 193 0.46 8.82 19.31
C LYS A 193 1.58 9.61 18.62
N THR A 194 1.28 10.29 17.52
CA THR A 194 2.20 11.19 16.78
C THR A 194 3.52 10.54 16.35
N GLY A 195 3.49 9.25 15.94
CA GLY A 195 4.70 8.60 15.45
C GLY A 195 4.54 7.15 15.02
N PRO A 196 5.56 6.59 14.34
CA PRO A 196 5.48 5.26 13.72
C PRO A 196 5.63 4.10 14.70
N LYS A 197 6.13 4.33 15.92
CA LYS A 197 6.51 3.25 16.84
C LYS A 197 5.37 2.26 17.10
N VAL A 198 4.16 2.76 17.40
CA VAL A 198 3.01 1.90 17.67
C VAL A 198 2.61 1.06 16.44
N ALA A 199 2.76 1.61 15.24
CA ALA A 199 2.50 0.87 14.01
C ALA A 199 3.54 -0.24 13.80
N ALA A 200 4.81 0.02 14.09
CA ALA A 200 5.86 -1.00 14.06
C ALA A 200 5.57 -2.14 15.06
N ASP A 201 5.19 -1.79 16.30
CA ASP A 201 4.84 -2.77 17.32
C ASP A 201 3.64 -3.65 16.89
N CYS A 202 2.61 -3.06 16.26
CA CYS A 202 1.47 -3.81 15.69
C CYS A 202 1.91 -4.78 14.57
N LEU A 203 2.83 -4.36 13.72
CA LEU A 203 3.37 -5.22 12.65
C LEU A 203 4.21 -6.37 13.22
N ASP A 204 4.94 -6.18 14.32
CA ASP A 204 5.62 -7.27 15.02
C ASP A 204 4.62 -8.30 15.57
N HIS A 205 3.46 -7.87 16.05
CA HIS A 205 2.38 -8.79 16.44
C HIS A 205 1.75 -9.49 15.24
N LEU A 206 1.53 -8.79 14.13
CA LEU A 206 1.02 -9.40 12.89
C LEU A 206 1.99 -10.47 12.37
N LYS A 207 3.30 -10.20 12.41
CA LYS A 207 4.32 -11.19 12.03
C LYS A 207 4.22 -12.45 12.85
N ARG A 208 4.17 -12.33 14.20
CA ARG A 208 4.03 -13.49 15.11
C ARG A 208 2.73 -14.24 14.85
N TYR A 209 1.65 -13.54 14.51
CA TYR A 209 0.40 -14.17 14.13
C TYR A 209 0.58 -15.05 12.89
N PHE A 210 1.19 -14.54 11.82
CA PHE A 210 1.46 -15.34 10.62
C PHE A 210 2.48 -16.46 10.86
N GLU A 211 3.48 -16.27 11.69
CA GLU A 211 4.40 -17.33 12.12
C GLU A 211 3.65 -18.49 12.81
N GLY A 212 2.65 -18.16 13.62
CA GLY A 212 1.77 -19.14 14.28
C GLY A 212 0.85 -19.86 13.30
N LEU A 213 0.32 -19.17 12.28
CA LEU A 213 -0.51 -19.79 11.25
C LEU A 213 0.29 -20.68 10.29
N LEU A 214 1.57 -20.38 10.09
CA LEU A 214 2.46 -21.02 9.13
C LEU A 214 3.70 -21.59 9.88
N PRO A 215 3.55 -22.65 10.66
CA PRO A 215 4.66 -23.22 11.42
C PRO A 215 5.74 -23.76 10.49
N VAL A 216 7.01 -23.64 10.89
CA VAL A 216 8.11 -24.34 10.20
C VAL A 216 7.93 -25.82 10.49
N GLY A 217 7.74 -26.62 9.43
CA GLY A 217 7.65 -28.08 9.58
C GLY A 217 8.86 -28.60 10.37
N LYS A 218 8.61 -29.43 11.39
CA LYS A 218 9.70 -30.16 12.05
C LYS A 218 10.39 -30.96 10.94
N ARG A 219 11.67 -30.68 10.68
CA ARG A 219 12.50 -31.60 9.89
C ARG A 219 12.35 -32.96 10.54
N SER A 220 11.79 -33.93 9.80
CA SER A 220 11.85 -35.33 10.20
C SER A 220 13.33 -35.67 10.26
N SER A 221 13.86 -35.78 11.48
CA SER A 221 15.17 -36.37 11.71
C SER A 221 15.02 -37.87 11.42
N SER A 222 15.43 -38.22 10.20
CA SER A 222 15.65 -39.63 9.78
C SER A 222 16.99 -40.07 10.26
#